data_022c520c90e8f4c2cfd083810dc2c406
#
_entry.id   022c520c90e8f4c2cfd083810dc2c406
#
_cell.length_a   1.000
_cell.length_b   1.000
_cell.length_c   1.000
_cell.angle_alpha   90.00
_cell.angle_beta   90.00
_cell.angle_gamma   90.00
#
_symmetry.space_group_name_H-M   'P 1'
#
loop_
_entity.id
_entity.type
_entity.pdbx_description
1 polymer ?
#
loop_
_entity_poly.entity_id
_entity_poly.type
_entity_poly.pdbx_seq_one_letter_code
_entity_poly.pdbx_strand_id
1 'polypeptide(L)'
;MTTLPAPMIASSPIVNVHLWYDRPVMDEPFTAVVDSPVQWIFNRTAMGDPSDGTHHLAISISGARDEVEVPRAALAAAMRAELEHLLPAARTAGLVATAVVKEPQATFAASPGQASLRPGTSTPLPRVALAGAWTATGWPATMEGAVRSGI
;
A
#
# COMPACT_ATOMS: atom_id res chain seq x y z
N MET A 1 18.24 34.29 0.15
CA MET A 1 17.60 33.18 0.84
C MET A 1 17.70 31.97 -0.07
N THR A 2 18.52 30.96 0.26
CA THR A 2 18.67 29.78 -0.57
C THR A 2 17.53 28.81 -0.20
N THR A 3 16.53 28.71 -1.06
CA THR A 3 15.45 27.73 -0.92
C THR A 3 15.93 26.41 -1.51
N LEU A 4 15.75 25.31 -0.79
CA LEU A 4 15.92 23.99 -1.36
C LEU A 4 14.80 23.77 -2.40
N PRO A 5 15.13 23.36 -3.64
CA PRO A 5 14.09 23.01 -4.60
C PRO A 5 13.31 21.82 -4.07
N ALA A 6 12.01 21.99 -3.86
CA ALA A 6 11.14 20.87 -3.60
C ALA A 6 11.09 20.01 -4.87
N PRO A 7 11.43 18.72 -4.83
CA PRO A 7 11.32 17.87 -6.01
C PRO A 7 9.86 17.77 -6.43
N MET A 8 9.59 18.10 -7.69
CA MET A 8 8.25 17.92 -8.28
C MET A 8 8.04 16.45 -8.65
N ILE A 9 8.02 15.58 -7.64
CA ILE A 9 7.77 14.17 -7.80
C ILE A 9 6.29 13.94 -7.51
N ALA A 10 5.56 13.42 -8.50
CA ALA A 10 4.14 13.11 -8.34
C ALA A 10 3.92 12.01 -7.30
N SER A 11 2.82 12.08 -6.57
CA SER A 11 2.41 11.05 -5.62
C SER A 11 1.66 9.91 -6.31
N SER A 12 1.69 8.74 -5.69
CA SER A 12 0.92 7.56 -6.06
C SER A 12 0.08 7.10 -4.88
N PRO A 13 -1.23 6.89 -5.07
CA PRO A 13 -2.12 6.44 -4.01
C PRO A 13 -1.97 4.94 -3.74
N ILE A 14 -2.26 4.56 -2.51
CA ILE A 14 -2.49 3.18 -2.09
C ILE A 14 -3.83 3.11 -1.38
N VAL A 15 -4.59 2.07 -1.68
CA VAL A 15 -5.84 1.76 -0.98
C VAL A 15 -5.72 0.39 -0.35
N ASN A 16 -6.12 0.30 0.93
CA ASN A 16 -6.24 -0.96 1.63
C ASN A 16 -7.69 -1.19 2.02
N VAL A 17 -8.18 -2.41 1.79
CA VAL A 17 -9.50 -2.86 2.23
C VAL A 17 -9.31 -4.00 3.20
N HIS A 18 -9.75 -3.80 4.42
CA HIS A 18 -9.70 -4.77 5.50
C HIS A 18 -11.04 -5.46 5.64
N LEU A 19 -11.02 -6.80 5.75
CA LEU A 19 -12.20 -7.63 5.94
C LEU A 19 -11.93 -8.61 7.09
N TRP A 20 -12.87 -8.67 8.03
CA TRP A 20 -12.84 -9.61 9.15
C TRP A 20 -13.95 -10.62 8.98
N TYR A 21 -13.58 -11.89 8.98
CA TYR A 21 -14.50 -13.02 8.86
C TYR A 21 -14.63 -13.78 10.19
N ASP A 22 -15.77 -14.46 10.39
CA ASP A 22 -16.04 -15.26 11.58
C ASP A 22 -15.24 -16.58 11.66
N ARG A 23 -14.53 -16.91 10.59
CA ARG A 23 -13.70 -18.13 10.47
C ARG A 23 -12.59 -17.95 9.44
N PRO A 24 -11.55 -18.83 9.43
CA PRO A 24 -10.51 -18.80 8.42
C PRO A 24 -11.06 -18.97 7.00
N VAL A 25 -10.58 -18.14 6.07
CA VAL A 25 -10.95 -18.16 4.63
C VAL A 25 -9.73 -18.26 3.72
N MET A 26 -8.53 -18.19 4.28
CA MET A 26 -7.25 -18.27 3.57
C MET A 26 -6.19 -18.82 4.53
N ASP A 27 -5.39 -19.78 4.09
CA ASP A 27 -4.32 -20.37 4.90
C ASP A 27 -2.96 -19.71 4.65
N GLU A 28 -2.67 -19.30 3.41
CA GLU A 28 -1.42 -18.66 3.05
C GLU A 28 -1.25 -17.31 3.75
N PRO A 29 -0.03 -16.92 4.14
CA PRO A 29 0.22 -15.63 4.77
C PRO A 29 -0.04 -14.45 3.83
N PHE A 30 0.19 -14.62 2.54
CA PHE A 30 -0.15 -13.63 1.50
C PHE A 30 -0.26 -14.28 0.13
N THR A 31 -0.98 -13.62 -0.78
CA THR A 31 -1.13 -14.05 -2.18
C THR A 31 -1.17 -12.84 -3.09
N ALA A 32 -0.45 -12.91 -4.21
CA ALA A 32 -0.61 -11.99 -5.33
C ALA A 32 -1.70 -12.51 -6.27
N VAL A 33 -2.52 -11.61 -6.79
CA VAL A 33 -3.60 -11.96 -7.73
C VAL A 33 -3.30 -11.35 -9.10
N VAL A 34 -3.56 -12.12 -10.15
CA VAL A 34 -3.38 -11.71 -11.55
C VAL A 34 -4.74 -11.58 -12.21
N ASP A 35 -4.90 -10.62 -13.12
CA ASP A 35 -6.14 -10.36 -13.85
C ASP A 35 -7.36 -10.07 -12.96
N SER A 36 -7.13 -9.35 -11.85
CA SER A 36 -8.13 -8.96 -10.88
C SER A 36 -7.88 -7.51 -10.42
N PRO A 37 -8.91 -6.77 -9.98
CA PRO A 37 -8.73 -5.50 -9.28
C PRO A 37 -8.02 -5.66 -7.93
N VAL A 38 -8.04 -6.85 -7.34
CA VAL A 38 -7.26 -7.21 -6.16
C VAL A 38 -5.83 -7.52 -6.60
N GLN A 39 -4.85 -6.79 -6.08
CA GLN A 39 -3.43 -7.04 -6.39
C GLN A 39 -2.78 -7.97 -5.38
N TRP A 40 -2.98 -7.69 -4.08
CA TRP A 40 -2.41 -8.45 -2.98
C TRP A 40 -3.46 -8.73 -1.93
N ILE A 41 -3.44 -9.93 -1.38
CA ILE A 41 -4.21 -10.33 -0.20
C ILE A 41 -3.21 -10.73 0.88
N PHE A 42 -3.29 -10.10 2.05
CA PHE A 42 -2.49 -10.41 3.22
C PHE A 42 -3.37 -11.02 4.30
N ASN A 43 -3.03 -12.23 4.76
CA ASN A 43 -3.64 -12.87 5.91
C ASN A 43 -3.01 -12.30 7.19
N ARG A 44 -3.60 -11.23 7.69
CA ARG A 44 -3.07 -10.49 8.84
C ARG A 44 -3.09 -11.34 10.12
N THR A 45 -4.08 -12.23 10.26
CA THR A 45 -4.13 -13.16 11.39
C THR A 45 -2.95 -14.13 11.36
N ALA A 46 -2.62 -14.72 10.21
CA ALA A 46 -1.45 -15.59 10.07
C ALA A 46 -0.12 -14.84 10.24
N MET A 47 -0.10 -13.54 9.97
CA MET A 47 1.07 -12.66 10.15
C MET A 47 1.23 -12.15 11.59
N GLY A 48 0.35 -12.54 12.52
CA GLY A 48 0.47 -12.26 13.94
C GLY A 48 -0.32 -11.05 14.45
N ASP A 49 -1.25 -10.51 13.67
CA ASP A 49 -2.18 -9.50 14.20
C ASP A 49 -3.00 -10.10 15.36
N PRO A 50 -3.28 -9.31 16.42
CA PRO A 50 -4.17 -9.75 17.47
C PRO A 50 -5.51 -10.19 16.90
N SER A 51 -5.97 -11.38 17.26
CA SER A 51 -7.26 -11.91 16.86
C SER A 51 -8.16 -12.07 18.08
N ASP A 52 -9.39 -11.58 17.95
CA ASP A 52 -10.49 -11.78 18.91
C ASP A 52 -11.36 -13.00 18.52
N GLY A 53 -10.80 -13.90 17.74
CA GLY A 53 -11.50 -15.04 17.14
C GLY A 53 -11.92 -14.78 15.68
N THR A 54 -11.69 -13.58 15.15
CA THR A 54 -11.94 -13.28 13.74
C THR A 54 -10.72 -13.59 12.87
N HIS A 55 -10.97 -13.78 11.57
CA HIS A 55 -9.93 -13.96 10.56
C HIS A 55 -9.81 -12.67 9.73
N HIS A 56 -8.68 -11.98 9.85
CA HIS A 56 -8.44 -10.68 9.25
C HIS A 56 -7.65 -10.82 7.94
N LEU A 57 -8.26 -10.39 6.83
CA LEU A 57 -7.61 -10.19 5.54
C LEU A 57 -7.46 -8.70 5.24
N ALA A 58 -6.35 -8.34 4.62
CA ALA A 58 -6.12 -7.00 4.07
C ALA A 58 -5.81 -7.11 2.57
N ILE A 59 -6.64 -6.50 1.74
CA ILE A 59 -6.35 -6.26 0.32
C ILE A 59 -5.53 -4.99 0.21
N SER A 60 -4.47 -5.01 -0.59
CA SER A 60 -3.68 -3.82 -0.90
C SER A 60 -3.65 -3.58 -2.41
N ILE A 61 -3.98 -2.35 -2.81
CA ILE A 61 -4.02 -1.90 -4.20
C ILE A 61 -3.08 -0.71 -4.33
N SER A 62 -1.99 -0.90 -5.04
CA SER A 62 -1.00 0.15 -5.32
C SER A 62 -1.33 0.87 -6.63
N GLY A 63 -1.00 2.16 -6.72
CA GLY A 63 -1.34 2.98 -7.88
C GLY A 63 -2.85 3.18 -8.04
N ALA A 64 -3.61 3.08 -6.96
CA ALA A 64 -5.07 3.02 -6.85
C ALA A 64 -5.75 4.36 -7.21
N ARG A 65 -5.50 4.87 -8.43
CA ARG A 65 -5.97 6.20 -8.87
C ARG A 65 -7.47 6.27 -9.00
N ASP A 66 -8.09 5.21 -9.49
CA ASP A 66 -9.54 5.12 -9.67
C ASP A 66 -10.21 4.74 -8.35
N GLU A 67 -9.64 3.79 -7.61
CA GLU A 67 -10.17 3.27 -6.35
C GLU A 67 -10.20 4.33 -5.23
N VAL A 68 -9.26 5.28 -5.25
CA VAL A 68 -9.23 6.37 -4.26
C VAL A 68 -10.45 7.28 -4.35
N GLU A 69 -11.07 7.38 -5.52
CA GLU A 69 -12.28 8.19 -5.75
C GLU A 69 -13.59 7.42 -5.45
N VAL A 70 -13.56 6.08 -5.47
CA VAL A 70 -14.76 5.26 -5.21
C VAL A 70 -15.23 5.42 -3.75
N PRO A 71 -16.51 5.60 -3.44
CA PRO A 71 -17.00 5.64 -2.06
C PRO A 71 -16.58 4.39 -1.26
N ARG A 72 -16.16 4.58 0.01
CA ARG A 72 -15.60 3.48 0.82
C ARG A 72 -16.52 2.25 0.90
N ALA A 73 -17.82 2.46 1.08
CA ALA A 73 -18.78 1.35 1.15
C ALA A 73 -18.88 0.57 -0.17
N ALA A 74 -18.89 1.27 -1.30
CA ALA A 74 -18.93 0.65 -2.62
C ALA A 74 -17.63 -0.13 -2.91
N LEU A 75 -16.49 0.43 -2.53
CA LEU A 75 -15.20 -0.23 -2.70
C LEU A 75 -15.10 -1.49 -1.80
N ALA A 76 -15.53 -1.41 -0.54
CA ALA A 76 -15.57 -2.57 0.35
C ALA A 76 -16.46 -3.69 -0.21
N ALA A 77 -17.63 -3.34 -0.75
CA ALA A 77 -18.54 -4.31 -1.34
C ALA A 77 -17.95 -4.96 -2.61
N ALA A 78 -17.31 -4.18 -3.48
CA ALA A 78 -16.66 -4.69 -4.69
C ALA A 78 -15.50 -5.64 -4.35
N MET A 79 -14.63 -5.25 -3.41
CA MET A 79 -13.49 -6.07 -2.99
C MET A 79 -13.93 -7.33 -2.26
N ARG A 80 -15.01 -7.27 -1.48
CA ARG A 80 -15.63 -8.47 -0.89
C ARG A 80 -16.10 -9.44 -1.97
N ALA A 81 -16.86 -8.97 -2.96
CA ALA A 81 -17.36 -9.80 -4.05
C ALA A 81 -16.21 -10.49 -4.81
N GLU A 82 -15.12 -9.75 -5.05
CA GLU A 82 -13.93 -10.31 -5.68
C GLU A 82 -13.25 -11.36 -4.81
N LEU A 83 -13.13 -11.14 -3.49
CA LEU A 83 -12.61 -12.17 -2.58
C LEU A 83 -13.48 -13.44 -2.56
N GLU A 84 -14.81 -13.32 -2.61
CA GLU A 84 -15.72 -14.46 -2.69
C GLU A 84 -15.55 -15.24 -4.01
N HIS A 85 -15.08 -14.58 -5.07
CA HIS A 85 -14.70 -15.25 -6.32
C HIS A 85 -13.36 -15.97 -6.19
N LEU A 86 -12.36 -15.31 -5.62
CA LEU A 86 -10.98 -15.81 -5.50
C LEU A 86 -10.82 -16.88 -4.41
N LEU A 87 -11.52 -16.72 -3.29
CA LEU A 87 -11.45 -17.59 -2.10
C LEU A 87 -12.81 -18.25 -1.84
N PRO A 88 -13.02 -19.52 -2.27
CA PRO A 88 -14.30 -20.18 -2.10
C PRO A 88 -14.80 -20.23 -0.65
N ALA A 89 -13.91 -20.31 0.34
CA ALA A 89 -14.28 -20.29 1.76
C ALA A 89 -14.91 -18.96 2.20
N ALA A 90 -14.56 -17.84 1.57
CA ALA A 90 -15.13 -16.53 1.87
C ALA A 90 -16.64 -16.43 1.53
N ARG A 91 -17.14 -17.27 0.60
CA ARG A 91 -18.56 -17.31 0.21
C ARG A 91 -19.48 -17.77 1.35
N THR A 92 -18.97 -18.60 2.23
CA THR A 92 -19.76 -19.21 3.31
C THR A 92 -19.40 -18.67 4.69
N ALA A 93 -18.34 -17.89 4.79
CA ALA A 93 -17.94 -17.21 6.02
C ALA A 93 -18.78 -15.97 6.27
N GLY A 94 -19.11 -15.72 7.53
CA GLY A 94 -19.77 -14.49 7.96
C GLY A 94 -18.80 -13.31 7.96
N LEU A 95 -19.11 -12.26 7.22
CA LEU A 95 -18.35 -11.01 7.28
C LEU A 95 -18.74 -10.26 8.56
N VAL A 96 -17.78 -10.06 9.45
CA VAL A 96 -17.96 -9.40 10.75
C VAL A 96 -17.79 -7.89 10.65
N ALA A 97 -16.75 -7.44 9.94
CA ALA A 97 -16.44 -6.03 9.79
C ALA A 97 -15.68 -5.74 8.50
N THR A 98 -15.72 -4.48 8.07
CA THR A 98 -14.89 -3.94 6.98
C THR A 98 -14.32 -2.58 7.35
N ALA A 99 -13.12 -2.28 6.87
CA ALA A 99 -12.55 -0.95 6.92
C ALA A 99 -11.84 -0.63 5.60
N VAL A 100 -11.90 0.62 5.15
CA VAL A 100 -11.20 1.08 3.95
C VAL A 100 -10.30 2.24 4.33
N VAL A 101 -9.00 2.06 4.08
CA VAL A 101 -7.97 3.08 4.26
C VAL A 101 -7.52 3.55 2.89
N LYS A 102 -7.61 4.85 2.65
CA LYS A 102 -7.16 5.49 1.42
C LYS A 102 -6.05 6.46 1.76
N GLU A 103 -4.89 6.25 1.15
CA GLU A 103 -3.77 7.16 1.25
C GLU A 103 -3.46 7.74 -0.15
N PRO A 104 -3.96 8.94 -0.46
CA PRO A 104 -3.78 9.56 -1.78
C PRO A 104 -2.31 9.88 -2.12
N GLN A 105 -1.47 10.04 -1.11
CA GLN A 105 -0.07 10.39 -1.24
C GLN A 105 0.83 9.35 -0.54
N ALA A 106 0.54 8.07 -0.74
CA ALA A 106 1.20 6.97 -0.04
C ALA A 106 2.69 6.87 -0.37
N THR A 107 3.05 7.09 -1.63
CA THR A 107 4.43 7.04 -2.10
C THR A 107 4.60 7.97 -3.29
N PHE A 108 5.83 8.14 -3.76
CA PHE A 108 6.02 8.84 -5.03
C PHE A 108 5.74 7.91 -6.23
N ALA A 109 5.24 8.48 -7.32
CA ALA A 109 4.97 7.74 -8.55
C ALA A 109 6.29 7.36 -9.23
N ALA A 110 6.52 6.07 -9.45
CA ALA A 110 7.67 5.57 -10.20
C ALA A 110 7.43 5.64 -11.72
N SER A 111 7.04 6.83 -12.21
CA SER A 111 6.79 7.05 -13.64
C SER A 111 8.11 7.18 -14.43
N PRO A 112 8.11 6.89 -15.73
CA PRO A 112 9.28 7.11 -16.59
C PRO A 112 9.82 8.54 -16.45
N GLY A 113 11.14 8.68 -16.29
CA GLY A 113 11.81 9.97 -16.09
C GLY A 113 11.83 10.50 -14.65
N GLN A 114 11.01 9.99 -13.75
CA GLN A 114 10.96 10.46 -12.36
C GLN A 114 12.24 10.17 -11.57
N ALA A 115 13.00 9.13 -11.94
CA ALA A 115 14.25 8.78 -11.25
C ALA A 115 15.27 9.90 -11.30
N SER A 116 15.34 10.65 -12.42
CA SER A 116 16.27 11.79 -12.59
C SER A 116 15.89 13.03 -11.78
N LEU A 117 14.64 13.11 -11.29
CA LEU A 117 14.17 14.21 -10.46
C LEU A 117 14.44 13.98 -8.96
N ARG A 118 14.88 12.79 -8.57
CA ARG A 118 15.21 12.47 -7.18
C ARG A 118 16.48 13.23 -6.77
N PRO A 119 16.45 14.06 -5.72
CA PRO A 119 17.65 14.76 -5.26
C PRO A 119 18.61 13.78 -4.56
N GLY A 120 19.89 14.13 -4.57
CA GLY A 120 20.87 13.47 -3.70
C GLY A 120 20.62 13.75 -2.22
N THR A 121 21.32 13.03 -1.36
CA THR A 121 21.23 13.22 0.11
C THR A 121 21.93 14.49 0.57
N SER A 122 22.97 14.94 -0.14
CA SER A 122 23.71 16.18 0.18
C SER A 122 22.98 17.42 -0.32
N THR A 123 23.02 18.49 0.48
CA THR A 123 22.45 19.79 0.12
C THR A 123 23.51 20.89 0.07
N PRO A 124 23.28 22.01 -0.63
CA PRO A 124 24.17 23.16 -0.60
C PRO A 124 24.17 23.92 0.75
N LEU A 125 23.27 23.56 1.67
CA LEU A 125 23.20 24.18 2.99
C LEU A 125 24.11 23.44 3.97
N PRO A 126 24.99 24.15 4.71
CA PRO A 126 25.87 23.50 5.67
C PRO A 126 25.06 22.81 6.77
N ARG A 127 25.44 21.57 7.10
CA ARG A 127 24.82 20.74 8.14
C ARG A 127 23.35 20.34 7.87
N VAL A 128 22.90 20.42 6.61
CA VAL A 128 21.58 19.97 6.20
C VAL A 128 21.73 18.84 5.18
N ALA A 129 21.16 17.68 5.48
CA ALA A 129 21.08 16.54 4.57
C ALA A 129 19.61 16.15 4.35
N LEU A 130 19.35 15.51 3.21
CA LEU A 130 18.04 14.95 2.89
C LEU A 130 18.07 13.45 3.12
N ALA A 131 16.99 12.91 3.70
CA ALA A 131 16.80 11.47 3.85
C ALA A 131 15.36 11.08 3.51
N GLY A 132 15.18 9.86 3.02
CA GLY A 132 13.89 9.31 2.69
C GLY A 132 13.92 8.48 1.40
N ALA A 133 12.90 7.66 1.20
CA ALA A 133 12.77 6.80 0.02
C ALA A 133 12.78 7.57 -1.31
N TRP A 134 12.49 8.87 -1.29
CA TRP A 134 12.44 9.77 -2.44
C TRP A 134 13.81 10.32 -2.87
N THR A 135 14.87 10.10 -2.09
CA THR A 135 16.23 10.53 -2.45
C THR A 135 16.90 9.57 -3.43
N ALA A 136 17.86 10.10 -4.22
CA ALA A 136 18.60 9.33 -5.24
C ALA A 136 19.70 8.49 -4.58
N THR A 137 19.35 7.35 -4.01
CA THR A 137 20.27 6.38 -3.39
C THR A 137 20.72 5.26 -4.35
N GLY A 138 20.28 5.31 -5.62
CA GLY A 138 20.44 4.18 -6.54
C GLY A 138 19.49 3.01 -6.26
N TRP A 139 18.62 3.14 -5.25
CA TRP A 139 17.66 2.13 -4.84
C TRP A 139 16.21 2.56 -5.15
N PRO A 140 15.28 1.61 -5.39
CA PRO A 140 13.86 1.93 -5.53
C PRO A 140 13.29 2.62 -4.28
N ALA A 141 12.12 3.25 -4.43
CA ALA A 141 11.37 3.89 -3.34
C ALA A 141 10.79 2.86 -2.38
N THR A 142 11.60 2.35 -1.50
CA THR A 142 11.29 1.32 -0.53
C THR A 142 11.81 1.73 0.84
N MET A 143 11.44 0.98 1.87
CA MET A 143 12.01 1.14 3.23
C MET A 143 13.53 1.03 3.20
N GLU A 144 14.09 0.09 2.40
CA GLU A 144 15.53 -0.04 2.21
C GLU A 144 16.15 1.22 1.59
N GLY A 145 15.50 1.80 0.56
CA GLY A 145 15.94 3.07 -0.02
C GLY A 145 15.95 4.21 0.99
N ALA A 146 14.97 4.25 1.90
CA ALA A 146 14.92 5.23 2.98
C ALA A 146 16.06 5.04 3.99
N VAL A 147 16.33 3.81 4.42
CA VAL A 147 17.46 3.49 5.31
C VAL A 147 18.79 3.89 4.69
N ARG A 148 19.04 3.50 3.43
CA ARG A 148 20.27 3.85 2.69
C ARG A 148 20.49 5.36 2.55
N SER A 149 19.43 6.15 2.57
CA SER A 149 19.55 7.60 2.50
C SER A 149 20.03 8.25 3.78
N GLY A 150 19.98 7.54 4.91
CA GLY A 150 20.41 8.03 6.22
C GLY A 150 21.81 7.54 6.66
N ILE A 151 22.46 6.73 5.82
CA ILE A 151 23.82 6.22 6.05
C ILE A 151 24.83 7.07 5.25
#